data_a01e5088d2d092da5a875c762124e38b
#
_entry.id   a01e5088d2d092da5a875c762124e38b
#
_cell.length_a   1.000
_cell.length_b   1.000
_cell.length_c   1.000
_cell.angle_alpha   90.00
_cell.angle_beta   90.00
_cell.angle_gamma   90.00
#
_symmetry.space_group_name_H-M   'P 1'
#
loop_
_entity.id
_entity.type
_entity.pdbx_description
1 polymer ?
#
loop_
_entity_poly.entity_id
_entity_poly.type
_entity_poly.pdbx_seq_one_letter_code
_entity_poly.pdbx_strand_id
1 'polypeptide(L)'
;AMAEGYENLIRKYQVEFYPDYVQIRRRVMDIKDKIEQKAAKKVPCHNDPLCENWVRGEGRIFLVDWEYAGMNDPMWDLSDLSIEAEYSRQLDDELLKAYLGRNVSEEEHFRFQANKIFVDFLWSLWGKARVPFGGTEMEQYAWMRYNRMKQNLSKI
;
A
#
# COMPACT_ATOMS: atom_id res chain seq x y z
N ALA A 1 -12.20 -4.78 5.04
CA ALA A 1 -12.40 -6.16 4.53
C ALA A 1 -11.10 -6.96 4.43
N MET A 2 -10.13 -6.60 3.53
CA MET A 2 -8.88 -7.41 3.35
C MET A 2 -8.02 -7.44 4.64
N ALA A 3 -7.72 -6.30 5.24
CA ALA A 3 -6.93 -6.23 6.47
C ALA A 3 -7.54 -7.07 7.61
N GLU A 4 -8.84 -7.03 7.80
CA GLU A 4 -9.56 -7.86 8.78
C GLU A 4 -9.43 -9.36 8.48
N GLY A 5 -9.41 -9.72 7.19
CA GLY A 5 -9.13 -11.09 6.77
C GLY A 5 -7.75 -11.57 7.24
N TYR A 6 -6.72 -10.76 7.04
CA TYR A 6 -5.37 -11.07 7.51
C TYR A 6 -5.25 -11.03 9.04
N GLU A 7 -5.91 -10.08 9.73
CA GLU A 7 -5.99 -10.06 11.19
C GLU A 7 -6.59 -11.37 11.74
N ASN A 8 -7.64 -11.89 11.08
CA ASN A 8 -8.26 -13.15 11.49
C ASN A 8 -7.34 -14.37 11.25
N LEU A 9 -6.57 -14.36 10.16
CA LEU A 9 -5.56 -15.40 9.91
C LEU A 9 -4.43 -15.35 10.94
N ILE A 10 -3.92 -14.17 11.29
CA ILE A 10 -2.92 -13.96 12.33
C ILE A 10 -3.40 -14.55 13.66
N ARG A 11 -4.65 -14.26 14.06
CA ARG A 11 -5.26 -14.83 15.28
C ARG A 11 -5.44 -16.35 15.16
N LYS A 12 -5.94 -16.83 14.02
CA LYS A 12 -6.16 -18.28 13.79
C LYS A 12 -4.88 -19.09 13.92
N TYR A 13 -3.79 -18.56 13.41
CA TYR A 13 -2.48 -19.22 13.45
C TYR A 13 -1.66 -18.85 14.69
N GLN A 14 -2.21 -18.08 15.64
CA GLN A 14 -1.57 -17.67 16.88
C GLN A 14 -0.24 -16.94 16.67
N VAL A 15 -0.12 -16.18 15.58
CA VAL A 15 1.03 -15.32 15.31
C VAL A 15 0.91 -14.06 16.15
N GLU A 16 2.02 -13.61 16.76
CA GLU A 16 2.03 -12.38 17.54
C GLU A 16 1.88 -11.14 16.62
N PHE A 17 0.98 -10.22 17.02
CA PHE A 17 0.92 -8.89 16.41
C PHE A 17 2.13 -8.04 16.80
N TYR A 18 2.30 -6.92 16.10
CA TYR A 18 3.30 -5.92 16.48
C TYR A 18 2.98 -5.34 17.86
N PRO A 19 3.97 -5.02 18.71
CA PRO A 19 3.74 -4.54 20.07
C PRO A 19 2.85 -3.30 20.18
N ASP A 20 2.94 -2.40 19.20
CA ASP A 20 2.17 -1.15 19.12
C ASP A 20 0.98 -1.23 18.14
N TYR A 21 0.61 -2.44 17.70
CA TYR A 21 -0.38 -2.66 16.62
C TYR A 21 -1.70 -1.93 16.86
N VAL A 22 -2.26 -2.02 18.05
CA VAL A 22 -3.57 -1.41 18.36
C VAL A 22 -3.56 0.11 18.16
N GLN A 23 -2.48 0.77 18.61
CA GLN A 23 -2.33 2.21 18.47
C GLN A 23 -2.12 2.61 16.99
N ILE A 24 -1.27 1.88 16.29
CA ILE A 24 -0.99 2.13 14.87
C ILE A 24 -2.25 1.91 14.03
N ARG A 25 -2.95 0.79 14.24
CA ARG A 25 -4.21 0.50 13.55
C ARG A 25 -5.22 1.63 13.70
N ARG A 26 -5.38 2.14 14.92
CA ARG A 26 -6.29 3.28 15.18
C ARG A 26 -5.90 4.49 14.35
N ARG A 27 -4.64 4.90 14.36
CA ARG A 27 -4.15 6.03 13.55
C ARG A 27 -4.37 5.84 12.06
N VAL A 28 -4.12 4.62 11.55
CA VAL A 28 -4.37 4.29 10.13
C VAL A 28 -5.85 4.41 9.79
N MET A 29 -6.75 3.92 10.69
CA MET A 29 -8.19 4.06 10.48
C MET A 29 -8.66 5.52 10.55
N ASP A 30 -8.12 6.33 11.46
CA ASP A 30 -8.44 7.77 11.55
C ASP A 30 -8.08 8.51 10.24
N ILE A 31 -6.96 8.15 9.59
CA ILE A 31 -6.58 8.71 8.28
C ILE A 31 -7.52 8.21 7.19
N LYS A 32 -7.85 6.91 7.20
CA LYS A 32 -8.80 6.33 6.25
C LYS A 32 -10.14 7.06 6.28
N ASP A 33 -10.70 7.27 7.47
CA ASP A 33 -11.97 7.94 7.65
C ASP A 33 -11.95 9.39 7.12
N LYS A 34 -10.84 10.11 7.31
CA LYS A 34 -10.65 11.46 6.74
C LYS A 34 -10.67 11.46 5.21
N ILE A 35 -10.07 10.45 4.57
CA ILE A 35 -10.04 10.34 3.10
C ILE A 35 -11.42 9.93 2.57
N GLU A 36 -12.09 8.99 3.23
CA GLU A 36 -13.40 8.49 2.78
C GLU A 36 -14.49 9.56 2.84
N GLN A 37 -14.38 10.56 3.72
CA GLN A 37 -15.29 11.70 3.74
C GLN A 37 -15.27 12.52 2.44
N LYS A 38 -14.19 12.45 1.68
CA LYS A 38 -13.98 13.17 0.42
C LYS A 38 -13.96 12.21 -0.78
N ALA A 39 -14.88 11.27 -0.81
CA ALA A 39 -14.94 10.12 -1.71
C ALA A 39 -14.30 10.34 -3.07
N ALA A 40 -13.13 9.74 -3.30
CA ALA A 40 -12.54 9.64 -4.62
C ALA A 40 -13.36 8.70 -5.51
N LYS A 41 -13.42 9.02 -6.78
CA LYS A 41 -14.00 8.12 -7.78
C LYS A 41 -13.13 6.86 -7.85
N LYS A 42 -13.72 5.70 -7.52
CA LYS A 42 -13.05 4.41 -7.71
C LYS A 42 -12.93 4.09 -9.19
N VAL A 43 -11.78 3.55 -9.55
CA VAL A 43 -11.46 3.09 -10.90
C VAL A 43 -10.96 1.65 -10.85
N PRO A 44 -10.92 0.92 -11.97
CA PRO A 44 -10.20 -0.35 -12.03
C PRO A 44 -8.73 -0.13 -11.68
N CYS A 45 -8.23 -0.81 -10.66
CA CYS A 45 -6.85 -0.79 -10.20
C CYS A 45 -6.27 -2.18 -10.24
N HIS A 46 -4.97 -2.26 -10.38
CA HIS A 46 -4.21 -3.50 -10.28
C HIS A 46 -4.14 -3.99 -8.83
N ASN A 47 -3.97 -3.07 -7.90
CA ASN A 47 -3.84 -3.24 -6.45
C ASN A 47 -2.54 -3.89 -5.96
N ASP A 48 -1.66 -4.31 -6.88
CA ASP A 48 -0.35 -4.90 -6.58
C ASP A 48 0.64 -4.67 -7.73
N PRO A 49 0.88 -3.40 -8.18
CA PRO A 49 1.74 -3.09 -9.33
C PRO A 49 3.23 -3.13 -8.96
N LEU A 50 3.69 -4.27 -8.44
CA LEU A 50 5.10 -4.52 -8.13
C LEU A 50 6.00 -4.30 -9.35
N CYS A 51 7.27 -3.95 -9.13
CA CYS A 51 8.22 -3.74 -10.23
C CYS A 51 8.36 -4.97 -11.14
N GLU A 52 8.27 -6.17 -10.57
CA GLU A 52 8.33 -7.45 -11.27
C GLU A 52 7.15 -7.69 -12.21
N ASN A 53 6.01 -7.04 -11.94
CA ASN A 53 4.80 -7.15 -12.76
C ASN A 53 4.85 -6.24 -14.01
N TRP A 54 5.89 -5.42 -14.18
CA TRP A 54 6.10 -4.59 -15.36
C TRP A 54 7.06 -5.25 -16.34
N VAL A 55 6.51 -5.89 -17.36
CA VAL A 55 7.26 -6.65 -18.35
C VAL A 55 7.44 -5.85 -19.65
N ARG A 56 8.69 -5.67 -20.08
CA ARG A 56 9.01 -5.01 -21.35
C ARG A 56 9.09 -6.05 -22.47
N GLY A 57 8.28 -5.88 -23.52
CA GLY A 57 8.30 -6.74 -24.71
C GLY A 57 7.72 -6.01 -25.93
N GLU A 58 8.17 -6.36 -27.12
CA GLU A 58 7.62 -5.85 -28.39
C GLU A 58 7.52 -4.31 -28.47
N GLY A 59 8.48 -3.60 -27.88
CA GLY A 59 8.49 -2.13 -27.85
C GLY A 59 7.45 -1.50 -26.91
N ARG A 60 6.78 -2.27 -26.08
CA ARG A 60 5.77 -1.86 -25.10
C ARG A 60 6.12 -2.33 -23.69
N ILE A 61 5.43 -1.75 -22.71
CA ILE A 61 5.44 -2.22 -21.33
C ILE A 61 4.06 -2.83 -21.06
N PHE A 62 4.05 -4.02 -20.49
CA PHE A 62 2.86 -4.74 -20.08
C PHE A 62 2.83 -4.81 -18.56
N LEU A 63 1.70 -4.54 -17.96
CA LEU A 63 1.43 -4.82 -16.56
C LEU A 63 0.69 -6.16 -16.49
N VAL A 64 1.27 -7.13 -15.78
CA VAL A 64 0.78 -8.52 -15.68
C VAL A 64 0.43 -8.85 -14.23
N ASP A 65 -0.12 -10.04 -14.00
CA ASP A 65 -0.49 -10.57 -12.67
C ASP A 65 -1.59 -9.76 -11.95
N TRP A 66 -2.76 -9.75 -12.57
CA TRP A 66 -3.94 -9.01 -12.14
C TRP A 66 -4.78 -9.73 -11.06
N GLU A 67 -4.19 -10.64 -10.27
CA GLU A 67 -4.94 -11.46 -9.30
C GLU A 67 -5.63 -10.65 -8.19
N TYR A 68 -5.09 -9.46 -7.84
CA TYR A 68 -5.69 -8.54 -6.86
C TYR A 68 -6.53 -7.43 -7.49
N ALA A 69 -6.74 -7.46 -8.81
CA ALA A 69 -7.43 -6.38 -9.51
C ALA A 69 -8.84 -6.13 -8.98
N GLY A 70 -9.20 -4.86 -8.87
CA GLY A 70 -10.51 -4.46 -8.35
C GLY A 70 -10.75 -2.96 -8.41
N MET A 71 -11.93 -2.55 -7.99
CA MET A 71 -12.30 -1.13 -7.93
C MET A 71 -11.70 -0.46 -6.70
N ASN A 72 -10.77 0.47 -6.90
CA ASN A 72 -10.08 1.15 -5.81
C ASN A 72 -9.82 2.64 -6.14
N ASP A 73 -9.25 3.38 -5.19
CA ASP A 73 -8.67 4.69 -5.39
C ASP A 73 -7.42 4.55 -6.28
N PRO A 74 -7.30 5.28 -7.41
CA PRO A 74 -6.11 5.20 -8.26
C PRO A 74 -4.80 5.58 -7.54
N MET A 75 -4.89 6.36 -6.45
CA MET A 75 -3.71 6.68 -5.63
C MET A 75 -3.13 5.43 -4.96
N TRP A 76 -3.87 4.34 -4.83
CA TRP A 76 -3.35 3.07 -4.32
C TRP A 76 -2.25 2.53 -5.24
N ASP A 77 -2.54 2.32 -6.53
CA ASP A 77 -1.58 1.77 -7.48
C ASP A 77 -0.34 2.67 -7.65
N LEU A 78 -0.56 4.00 -7.71
CA LEU A 78 0.54 4.96 -7.80
C LEU A 78 1.43 4.94 -6.56
N SER A 79 0.82 4.80 -5.37
CA SER A 79 1.54 4.73 -4.09
C SER A 79 2.31 3.43 -3.95
N ASP A 80 1.72 2.31 -4.36
CA ASP A 80 2.35 1.00 -4.32
C ASP A 80 3.57 0.96 -5.26
N LEU A 81 3.40 1.37 -6.52
CA LEU A 81 4.51 1.51 -7.47
C LEU A 81 5.63 2.39 -6.88
N SER A 82 5.28 3.53 -6.28
CA SER A 82 6.26 4.45 -5.72
C SER A 82 7.09 3.84 -4.59
N ILE A 83 6.44 3.11 -3.67
CA ILE A 83 7.17 2.50 -2.55
C ILE A 83 7.96 1.26 -2.97
N GLU A 84 7.50 0.50 -3.96
CA GLU A 84 8.21 -0.67 -4.48
C GLU A 84 9.42 -0.27 -5.34
N ALA A 85 9.30 0.80 -6.11
CA ALA A 85 10.39 1.36 -6.91
C ALA A 85 11.28 2.34 -6.13
N GLU A 86 11.04 2.51 -4.83
CA GLU A 86 11.80 3.40 -3.93
C GLU A 86 11.92 4.85 -4.46
N TYR A 87 10.82 5.40 -4.98
CA TYR A 87 10.80 6.72 -5.60
C TYR A 87 11.13 7.81 -4.58
N SER A 88 11.97 8.75 -5.02
CA SER A 88 12.19 10.01 -4.30
C SER A 88 10.93 10.89 -4.37
N ARG A 89 10.85 11.91 -3.50
CA ARG A 89 9.76 12.91 -3.56
C ARG A 89 9.64 13.56 -4.93
N GLN A 90 10.76 13.82 -5.61
CA GLN A 90 10.73 14.40 -6.95
C GLN A 90 10.08 13.44 -7.95
N LEU A 91 10.43 12.16 -7.93
CA LEU A 91 9.81 11.14 -8.78
C LEU A 91 8.32 10.92 -8.46
N ASP A 92 7.94 11.02 -7.18
CA ASP A 92 6.54 11.02 -6.77
C ASP A 92 5.75 12.15 -7.43
N ASP A 93 6.31 13.37 -7.41
CA ASP A 93 5.68 14.54 -8.04
C ASP A 93 5.58 14.40 -9.55
N GLU A 94 6.60 13.83 -10.20
CA GLU A 94 6.60 13.54 -11.64
C GLU A 94 5.56 12.46 -11.99
N LEU A 95 5.49 11.38 -11.22
CA LEU A 95 4.50 10.30 -11.38
C LEU A 95 3.07 10.86 -11.28
N LEU A 96 2.79 11.62 -10.24
CA LEU A 96 1.47 12.20 -10.01
C LEU A 96 1.09 13.19 -11.12
N LYS A 97 2.02 14.06 -11.55
CA LYS A 97 1.79 14.99 -12.67
C LYS A 97 1.54 14.25 -13.98
N ALA A 98 2.30 13.20 -14.25
CA ALA A 98 2.14 12.39 -15.46
C ALA A 98 0.76 11.71 -15.49
N TYR A 99 0.33 11.16 -14.35
CA TYR A 99 -0.97 10.52 -14.23
C TYR A 99 -2.14 11.52 -14.36
N LEU A 100 -2.08 12.65 -13.66
CA LEU A 100 -3.14 13.64 -13.62
C LEU A 100 -3.21 14.54 -14.86
N GLY A 101 -2.11 14.67 -15.62
CA GLY A 101 -1.98 15.59 -16.75
C GLY A 101 -1.99 17.07 -16.35
N ARG A 102 -1.81 17.39 -15.06
CA ARG A 102 -1.83 18.74 -14.49
C ARG A 102 -1.06 18.81 -13.18
N ASN A 103 -0.96 20.01 -12.61
CA ASN A 103 -0.38 20.16 -11.27
C ASN A 103 -1.21 19.41 -10.22
N VAL A 104 -0.50 18.85 -9.26
CA VAL A 104 -1.03 18.07 -8.13
C VAL A 104 -1.52 19.01 -7.05
N SER A 105 -2.71 18.81 -6.54
CA SER A 105 -3.24 19.55 -5.38
C SER A 105 -2.69 19.01 -4.06
N GLU A 106 -2.76 19.81 -2.99
CA GLU A 106 -2.38 19.37 -1.64
C GLU A 106 -3.21 18.16 -1.18
N GLU A 107 -4.49 18.13 -1.54
CA GLU A 107 -5.38 17.01 -1.22
C GLU A 107 -4.95 15.71 -1.92
N GLU A 108 -4.55 15.79 -3.19
CA GLU A 108 -4.06 14.63 -3.95
C GLU A 108 -2.72 14.15 -3.40
N HIS A 109 -1.82 15.06 -3.03
CA HIS A 109 -0.59 14.70 -2.32
C HIS A 109 -0.87 14.01 -0.99
N PHE A 110 -1.79 14.53 -0.19
CA PHE A 110 -2.19 13.90 1.07
C PHE A 110 -2.76 12.49 0.84
N ARG A 111 -3.67 12.33 -0.14
CA ARG A 111 -4.23 11.02 -0.48
C ARG A 111 -3.17 10.04 -0.95
N PHE A 112 -2.23 10.49 -1.77
CA PHE A 112 -1.12 9.66 -2.22
C PHE A 112 -0.25 9.21 -1.03
N GLN A 113 0.15 10.12 -0.14
CA GLN A 113 0.94 9.76 1.04
C GLN A 113 0.17 8.81 1.98
N ALA A 114 -1.12 9.02 2.15
CA ALA A 114 -1.95 8.14 2.96
C ALA A 114 -2.09 6.74 2.33
N ASN A 115 -2.18 6.64 1.00
CA ASN A 115 -2.20 5.33 0.34
C ASN A 115 -0.87 4.58 0.50
N LYS A 116 0.30 5.24 0.54
CA LYS A 116 1.57 4.59 0.93
C LYS A 116 1.49 3.92 2.30
N ILE A 117 0.80 4.57 3.25
CA ILE A 117 0.57 4.00 4.59
C ILE A 117 -0.36 2.79 4.51
N PHE A 118 -1.47 2.89 3.75
CA PHE A 118 -2.45 1.81 3.65
C PHE A 118 -1.91 0.57 2.96
N VAL A 119 -1.13 0.77 1.89
CA VAL A 119 -0.44 -0.31 1.17
C VAL A 119 0.49 -1.07 2.12
N ASP A 120 1.41 -0.38 2.77
CA ASP A 120 2.34 -1.02 3.71
C ASP A 120 1.64 -1.61 4.93
N PHE A 121 0.56 -1.00 5.43
CA PHE A 121 -0.25 -1.57 6.49
C PHE A 121 -0.87 -2.91 6.07
N LEU A 122 -1.48 -2.96 4.89
CA LEU A 122 -2.10 -4.18 4.36
C LEU A 122 -1.06 -5.29 4.16
N TRP A 123 0.03 -4.98 3.46
CA TRP A 123 1.05 -5.97 3.13
C TRP A 123 1.86 -6.40 4.36
N SER A 124 1.99 -5.55 5.39
CA SER A 124 2.57 -5.97 6.67
C SER A 124 1.72 -7.06 7.36
N LEU A 125 0.40 -6.93 7.31
CA LEU A 125 -0.52 -7.94 7.85
C LEU A 125 -0.53 -9.22 7.01
N TRP A 126 -0.46 -9.09 5.68
CA TRP A 126 -0.31 -10.24 4.79
C TRP A 126 0.98 -11.02 5.13
N GLY A 127 2.10 -10.33 5.24
CA GLY A 127 3.37 -10.95 5.63
C GLY A 127 3.29 -11.66 6.98
N LYS A 128 2.71 -11.02 8.00
CA LYS A 128 2.46 -11.65 9.31
C LYS A 128 1.60 -12.90 9.21
N ALA A 129 0.53 -12.87 8.41
CA ALA A 129 -0.34 -14.03 8.21
C ALA A 129 0.37 -15.20 7.49
N ARG A 130 1.46 -14.92 6.77
CA ARG A 130 2.28 -15.91 6.07
C ARG A 130 3.44 -16.49 6.90
N VAL A 131 3.77 -15.92 8.05
CA VAL A 131 4.86 -16.40 8.93
C VAL A 131 4.80 -17.91 9.21
N PRO A 132 3.64 -18.54 9.47
CA PRO A 132 3.57 -19.99 9.71
C PRO A 132 4.05 -20.85 8.53
N PHE A 133 4.08 -20.29 7.32
CA PHE A 133 4.43 -21.01 6.08
C PHE A 133 5.78 -20.60 5.50
N GLY A 134 6.19 -19.34 5.69
CA GLY A 134 7.42 -18.77 5.13
C GLY A 134 8.47 -18.37 6.18
N GLY A 135 8.18 -18.63 7.46
CA GLY A 135 9.18 -18.48 8.54
C GLY A 135 9.78 -17.08 8.64
N THR A 136 11.09 -17.06 8.86
CA THR A 136 11.86 -15.82 9.12
C THR A 136 11.79 -14.81 7.95
N GLU A 137 11.74 -15.26 6.72
CA GLU A 137 11.65 -14.37 5.54
C GLU A 137 10.37 -13.56 5.56
N MET A 138 9.23 -14.21 5.82
CA MET A 138 7.95 -13.54 5.93
C MET A 138 7.88 -12.60 7.15
N GLU A 139 8.50 -13.00 8.25
CA GLU A 139 8.61 -12.13 9.43
C GLU A 139 9.42 -10.86 9.12
N GLN A 140 10.56 -10.99 8.45
CA GLN A 140 11.39 -9.85 8.02
C GLN A 140 10.65 -8.94 7.04
N TYR A 141 9.98 -9.52 6.04
CA TYR A 141 9.15 -8.77 5.11
C TYR A 141 8.05 -7.99 5.84
N ALA A 142 7.32 -8.63 6.74
CA ALA A 142 6.25 -7.99 7.51
C ALA A 142 6.78 -6.80 8.34
N TRP A 143 7.91 -6.97 9.02
CA TRP A 143 8.54 -5.90 9.78
C TRP A 143 9.07 -4.75 8.91
N MET A 144 9.64 -5.05 7.76
CA MET A 144 10.10 -4.04 6.79
C MET A 144 8.93 -3.14 6.37
N ARG A 145 7.81 -3.74 5.94
CA ARG A 145 6.58 -3.04 5.58
C ARG A 145 6.04 -2.21 6.74
N TYR A 146 5.94 -2.81 7.91
CA TYR A 146 5.40 -2.15 9.11
C TYR A 146 6.23 -0.93 9.53
N ASN A 147 7.56 -1.05 9.49
CA ASN A 147 8.46 0.05 9.85
C ASN A 147 8.41 1.18 8.81
N ARG A 148 8.36 0.87 7.51
CA ARG A 148 8.21 1.87 6.43
C ARG A 148 6.86 2.60 6.57
N MET A 149 5.79 1.89 6.83
CA MET A 149 4.48 2.47 7.14
C MET A 149 4.56 3.45 8.31
N LYS A 150 5.22 3.09 9.42
CA LYS A 150 5.39 3.98 10.59
C LYS A 150 6.20 5.23 10.25
N GLN A 151 7.24 5.11 9.42
CA GLN A 151 7.99 6.27 8.93
C GLN A 151 7.11 7.21 8.10
N ASN A 152 6.27 6.69 7.22
CA ASN A 152 5.33 7.49 6.44
C ASN A 152 4.23 8.10 7.33
N LEU A 153 3.73 7.33 8.31
CA LEU A 153 2.73 7.80 9.27
C LEU A 153 3.23 8.98 10.14
N SER A 154 4.54 9.11 10.35
CA SER A 154 5.12 10.24 11.10
C SER A 154 5.22 11.53 10.29
N LYS A 155 4.98 11.50 8.98
CA LYS A 155 5.11 12.64 8.07
C LYS A 155 3.77 13.36 7.79
N ILE A 156 2.63 12.79 8.26
CA ILE A 156 1.28 13.32 7.99
C ILE A 156 0.45 13.57 9.26
#